data_19d82e99a80930775fb2dbb0a7492989
#
_entry.id   19d82e99a80930775fb2dbb0a7492989
#
_cell.length_a   1.000
_cell.length_b   1.000
_cell.length_c   1.000
_cell.angle_alpha   90.00
_cell.angle_beta   90.00
_cell.angle_gamma   90.00
#
_symmetry.space_group_name_H-M   'P 1'
#
loop_
_entity.id
_entity.type
_entity.pdbx_description
1 polymer ?
#
loop_
_entity_poly.entity_id
_entity_poly.type
_entity_poly.pdbx_seq_one_letter_code
_entity_poly.pdbx_strand_id
1 'polypeptide(L)'
;MPAYEIQQYELHVMKYRVEASTEAEAIAKLFQGEAEPVCQSQEFIEVADDFGLPADEYRDLAEALRELGVPVDGAVIPSIRSVEQV
;
A
#
# COMPACT_ATOMS: atom_id res chain seq x y z
N MET A 1 -3.89 14.76 24.20
CA MET A 1 -4.70 14.08 23.16
C MET A 1 -4.17 12.66 22.97
N PRO A 2 -5.04 11.67 22.79
CA PRO A 2 -4.57 10.33 22.49
C PRO A 2 -3.85 10.30 21.14
N ALA A 3 -2.89 9.39 21.01
CA ALA A 3 -2.17 9.17 19.77
C ALA A 3 -2.66 7.88 19.10
N TYR A 4 -2.57 7.84 17.78
CA TYR A 4 -2.99 6.70 16.96
C TYR A 4 -1.88 6.31 16.00
N GLU A 5 -1.78 5.02 15.72
CA GLU A 5 -0.93 4.52 14.65
C GLU A 5 -1.83 4.04 13.54
N ILE A 6 -1.56 4.52 12.33
CA ILE A 6 -2.39 4.22 11.16
C ILE A 6 -1.51 3.54 10.11
N GLN A 7 -1.96 2.39 9.62
CA GLN A 7 -1.31 1.72 8.51
C GLN A 7 -2.06 2.06 7.22
N GLN A 8 -1.32 2.49 6.23
CA GLN A 8 -1.86 2.90 4.94
C GLN A 8 -1.25 2.06 3.82
N TYR A 9 -2.10 1.60 2.92
CA TYR A 9 -1.63 0.91 1.72
C TYR A 9 -1.03 1.91 0.74
N GLU A 10 0.17 1.62 0.28
CA GLU A 10 0.91 2.50 -0.63
C GLU A 10 1.57 1.67 -1.72
N LEU A 11 1.69 2.26 -2.91
CA LEU A 11 2.41 1.65 -4.02
C LEU A 11 3.83 2.19 -4.03
N HIS A 12 4.81 1.29 -3.95
CA HIS A 12 6.22 1.63 -3.99
C HIS A 12 6.92 0.87 -5.11
N VAL A 13 7.94 1.48 -5.67
CA VAL A 13 8.81 0.84 -6.64
C VAL A 13 10.11 0.43 -5.94
N MET A 14 10.53 -0.80 -6.16
CA MET A 14 11.80 -1.32 -5.67
C MET A 14 12.68 -1.69 -6.86
N LYS A 15 13.92 -1.26 -6.83
CA LYS A 15 14.88 -1.58 -7.89
C LYS A 15 15.62 -2.85 -7.54
N TYR A 16 15.74 -3.73 -8.52
CA TYR A 16 16.48 -4.98 -8.39
C TYR A 16 17.59 -5.07 -9.43
N ARG A 17 18.69 -5.70 -9.06
CA ARG A 17 19.80 -5.95 -9.96
C ARG A 17 19.81 -7.42 -10.37
N VAL A 18 19.96 -7.67 -11.66
CA VAL A 18 19.98 -9.02 -12.23
C VAL A 18 21.06 -9.08 -13.30
N GLU A 19 21.90 -10.10 -13.26
CA GLU A 19 22.85 -10.37 -14.32
C GLU A 19 22.23 -11.42 -15.25
N ALA A 20 22.18 -11.11 -16.54
CA ALA A 20 21.55 -11.97 -17.54
C ALA A 20 22.09 -11.63 -18.93
N SER A 21 21.91 -12.55 -19.87
CA SER A 21 22.34 -12.37 -21.25
C SER A 21 21.35 -11.55 -22.08
N THR A 22 20.08 -11.52 -21.67
CA THR A 22 19.02 -10.78 -22.36
C THR A 22 18.06 -10.17 -21.37
N GLU A 23 17.27 -9.18 -21.83
CA GLU A 23 16.25 -8.56 -21.00
C GLU A 23 15.20 -9.55 -20.52
N ALA A 24 14.77 -10.47 -21.40
CA ALA A 24 13.78 -11.47 -21.04
C ALA A 24 14.30 -12.41 -19.94
N GLU A 25 15.55 -12.82 -20.04
CA GLU A 25 16.17 -13.64 -19.02
C GLU A 25 16.26 -12.89 -17.68
N ALA A 26 16.57 -11.60 -17.70
CA ALA A 26 16.63 -10.78 -16.50
C ALA A 26 15.26 -10.72 -15.80
N ILE A 27 14.20 -10.49 -16.55
CA ILE A 27 12.84 -10.43 -16.01
C ILE A 27 12.43 -11.80 -15.45
N ALA A 28 12.75 -12.87 -16.16
CA ALA A 28 12.46 -14.23 -15.72
C ALA A 28 13.15 -14.54 -14.38
N LYS A 29 14.41 -14.13 -14.23
CA LYS A 29 15.15 -14.33 -12.98
C LYS A 29 14.53 -13.56 -11.83
N LEU A 30 14.03 -12.33 -12.08
CA LEU A 30 13.32 -11.57 -11.06
C LEU A 30 12.11 -12.34 -10.55
N PHE A 31 11.28 -12.88 -11.43
CA PHE A 31 10.11 -13.67 -11.06
C PHE A 31 10.47 -14.98 -10.35
N GLN A 32 11.65 -15.50 -10.59
CA GLN A 32 12.14 -16.72 -9.95
C GLN A 32 12.80 -16.45 -8.58
N GLY A 33 12.87 -15.20 -8.17
CA GLY A 33 13.48 -14.83 -6.90
C GLY A 33 15.00 -14.77 -6.91
N GLU A 34 15.62 -14.70 -8.09
CA GLU A 34 17.07 -14.68 -8.25
C GLU A 34 17.65 -13.28 -8.40
N ALA A 35 16.86 -12.24 -8.12
CA ALA A 35 17.31 -10.85 -8.19
C ALA A 35 17.67 -10.34 -6.81
N GLU A 36 18.63 -9.40 -6.76
CA GLU A 36 19.04 -8.76 -5.52
C GLU A 36 18.47 -7.35 -5.42
N PRO A 37 17.82 -6.99 -4.29
CA PRO A 37 17.34 -5.63 -4.11
C PRO A 37 18.51 -4.65 -4.00
N VAL A 38 18.35 -3.49 -4.65
CA VAL A 38 19.31 -2.40 -4.55
C VAL A 38 18.95 -1.57 -3.32
N CYS A 39 19.89 -1.45 -2.38
CA CYS A 39 19.67 -0.72 -1.13
C CYS A 39 19.20 0.71 -1.39
N GLN A 40 18.20 1.14 -0.58
CA GLN A 40 17.69 2.52 -0.60
C GLN A 40 17.12 2.94 -1.95
N SER A 41 16.64 1.98 -2.74
CA SER A 41 16.07 2.26 -4.05
C SER A 41 14.55 2.35 -4.03
N GLN A 42 13.93 2.11 -2.88
CA GLN A 42 12.48 2.15 -2.78
C GLN A 42 11.97 3.58 -3.02
N GLU A 43 10.99 3.71 -3.90
CA GLU A 43 10.40 4.98 -4.27
C GLU A 43 8.90 4.92 -4.07
N PHE A 44 8.37 5.87 -3.31
CA PHE A 44 6.92 6.01 -3.14
C PHE A 44 6.31 6.54 -4.44
N ILE A 45 5.25 5.89 -4.92
CA ILE A 45 4.55 6.29 -6.13
C ILE A 45 3.21 6.95 -5.80
N GLU A 46 2.34 6.22 -5.11
CA GLU A 46 1.02 6.74 -4.78
C GLU A 46 0.39 5.94 -3.64
N VAL A 47 -0.66 6.51 -3.06
CA VAL A 47 -1.50 5.82 -2.10
C VAL A 47 -2.37 4.80 -2.86
N ALA A 48 -2.46 3.58 -2.34
CA ALA A 48 -3.23 2.51 -2.98
C ALA A 48 -4.69 2.57 -2.51
N ASP A 49 -5.53 3.33 -3.22
CA ASP A 49 -6.92 3.55 -2.86
C ASP A 49 -7.85 2.37 -3.11
N ASP A 50 -7.40 1.38 -3.87
CA ASP A 50 -8.21 0.20 -4.19
C ASP A 50 -8.35 -0.75 -3.00
N PHE A 51 -7.53 -0.58 -1.99
CA PHE A 51 -7.53 -1.39 -0.78
C PHE A 51 -7.94 -0.54 0.41
N GLY A 52 -8.50 -1.18 1.42
CA GLY A 52 -8.87 -0.48 2.64
C GLY A 52 -9.71 -1.34 3.58
N LEU A 53 -10.08 -0.76 4.71
CA LEU A 53 -10.96 -1.42 5.67
C LEU A 53 -12.36 -1.57 5.07
N PRO A 54 -13.02 -2.74 5.28
CA PRO A 54 -14.39 -2.92 4.80
C PRO A 54 -15.34 -1.92 5.44
N ALA A 55 -15.97 -1.06 4.64
CA ALA A 55 -16.83 0.00 5.16
C ALA A 55 -18.08 -0.56 5.86
N ASP A 56 -18.56 -1.72 5.46
CA ASP A 56 -19.73 -2.35 6.09
C ASP A 56 -19.42 -2.94 7.45
N GLU A 57 -18.18 -3.28 7.74
CA GLU A 57 -17.73 -3.75 9.06
C GLU A 57 -17.32 -2.58 9.97
N TYR A 58 -16.99 -1.43 9.40
CA TYR A 58 -16.53 -0.23 10.11
C TYR A 58 -17.46 0.95 9.85
N ARG A 59 -18.78 0.71 9.97
CA ARG A 59 -19.81 1.72 9.61
C ARG A 59 -19.67 3.03 10.37
N ASP A 60 -19.47 2.96 11.68
CA ASP A 60 -19.39 4.15 12.52
C ASP A 60 -18.17 4.99 12.13
N LEU A 61 -17.04 4.33 11.85
CA LEU A 61 -15.83 5.00 11.42
C LEU A 61 -16.04 5.62 10.04
N ALA A 62 -16.66 4.90 9.11
CA ALA A 62 -16.93 5.40 7.77
C ALA A 62 -17.83 6.64 7.80
N GLU A 63 -18.88 6.62 8.62
CA GLU A 63 -19.79 7.76 8.76
C GLU A 63 -19.09 8.97 9.36
N ALA A 64 -18.27 8.75 10.39
CA ALA A 64 -17.49 9.82 11.01
C ALA A 64 -16.52 10.45 10.03
N LEU A 65 -15.87 9.64 9.19
CA LEU A 65 -14.96 10.15 8.16
C LEU A 65 -15.69 10.99 7.11
N ARG A 66 -16.88 10.57 6.68
CA ARG A 66 -17.69 11.36 5.74
C ARG A 66 -18.06 12.71 6.34
N GLU A 67 -18.41 12.75 7.61
CA GLU A 67 -18.71 13.99 8.32
C GLU A 67 -17.50 14.92 8.42
N LEU A 68 -16.29 14.35 8.46
CA LEU A 68 -15.04 15.11 8.47
C LEU A 68 -14.56 15.51 7.08
N GLY A 69 -15.32 15.18 6.03
CA GLY A 69 -14.98 15.54 4.66
C GLY A 69 -14.08 14.53 3.93
N VAL A 70 -13.85 13.36 4.52
CA VAL A 70 -13.08 12.29 3.87
C VAL A 70 -14.03 11.46 3.02
N PRO A 71 -13.83 11.34 1.71
CA PRO A 71 -14.71 10.54 0.87
C PRO A 71 -14.55 9.05 1.16
N VAL A 72 -15.66 8.40 1.50
CA VAL A 72 -15.73 6.95 1.65
C VAL A 72 -16.84 6.46 0.72
N ASP A 73 -16.47 6.21 -0.52
CA ASP A 73 -17.39 5.75 -1.55
C ASP A 73 -17.14 4.27 -1.84
N GLY A 74 -18.19 3.48 -1.84
CA GLY A 74 -18.09 2.06 -2.13
C GLY A 74 -17.83 1.23 -0.89
N ALA A 75 -17.11 0.12 -1.04
CA ALA A 75 -17.05 -0.95 -0.07
C ALA A 75 -15.92 -0.80 0.96
N VAL A 76 -15.00 0.15 0.76
CA VAL A 76 -13.83 0.27 1.62
C VAL A 76 -13.57 1.71 2.06
N ILE A 77 -12.90 1.86 3.19
CA ILE A 77 -12.31 3.14 3.60
C ILE A 77 -10.98 3.21 2.85
N PRO A 78 -10.82 4.14 1.89
CA PRO A 78 -9.70 4.10 0.95
C PRO A 78 -8.34 4.11 1.64
N SER A 79 -7.47 3.21 1.22
CA SER A 79 -6.06 3.06 1.59
C SER A 79 -5.77 2.67 3.04
N ILE A 80 -6.71 2.72 3.95
CA ILE A 80 -6.45 2.45 5.37
C ILE A 80 -6.48 0.94 5.64
N ARG A 81 -5.37 0.41 6.15
CA ARG A 81 -5.27 -0.98 6.55
C ARG A 81 -5.69 -1.18 8.01
N SER A 82 -5.26 -0.29 8.88
CA SER A 82 -5.60 -0.36 10.30
C SER A 82 -5.46 0.99 10.97
N VAL A 83 -6.16 1.17 12.07
CA VAL A 83 -5.99 2.31 12.97
C VAL A 83 -6.10 1.79 14.39
N GLU A 84 -5.10 2.10 15.22
CA GLU A 84 -5.03 1.64 16.61
C GLU A 84 -4.63 2.80 17.50
N GLN A 85 -5.29 2.89 18.66
CA GLN A 85 -4.89 3.87 19.67
C GLN A 85 -3.68 3.32 20.43
N VAL A 86 -2.66 4.14 20.58
CA VAL A 86 -1.46 3.81 21.33
C VAL A 86 -1.47 4.40 22.74
#